data_fab2d76c54216660a53cb4cfcd390fed
#
_entry.id   fab2d76c54216660a53cb4cfcd390fed
#
_cell.length_a   1.000
_cell.length_b   1.000
_cell.length_c   1.000
_cell.angle_alpha   90.00
_cell.angle_beta   90.00
_cell.angle_gamma   90.00
#
_symmetry.space_group_name_H-M   'P 1'
#
loop_
_entity.id
_entity.type
_entity.pdbx_description
1 polymer ?
#
loop_
_entity_poly.entity_id
_entity_poly.type
_entity_poly.pdbx_seq_one_letter_code
_entity_poly.pdbx_strand_id
1 'polypeptide(L)'
;MNYRFSIAIIGGGVLGLAVAYTFLNRGFKDIVLLEKNDGFGLEQSGSNSGVIHAGFLYDTGTLMAKLCVEGTELLYAFCEKNGIPHKQTGKLMVATNEEQEKELQKYVKLAENNGLQDVRIISGKEAKKLEPCLEVKSALHIPQSGVFDASFFVSALHKKAAAMHDTPDMLMKACKVVGIDSKQERFTLHVEQSRGDKQNWQLDCEVLINAAGLYSWDIAKMMSPHLPYEKQYLRGEYYQFNRRDDLFINMNVYPVPILVVLPDGGHFLDLGAHLTPKVGPDERGNTAVAKEILIGPIFTEVLNPEDYRSTIDQSVFYQSVSPFLPSLKEGDLYKGHTGIIGFIKDQTDFMILKDQSYPNCIHLLGMESPALTASLAIGKFVANTIT
;
A
#
# COMPACT_ATOMS: atom_id res chain seq x y z
N MET A 1 26.77 1.69 25.11
CA MET A 1 27.02 2.90 24.30
C MET A 1 25.69 3.56 24.03
N ASN A 2 25.51 4.85 24.35
CA ASN A 2 24.30 5.57 23.98
C ASN A 2 24.53 6.18 22.60
N TYR A 3 23.85 5.66 21.60
CA TYR A 3 23.82 6.28 20.27
C TYR A 3 22.86 7.46 20.29
N ARG A 4 23.15 8.51 19.55
CA ARG A 4 22.30 9.69 19.44
C ARG A 4 22.12 10.08 17.99
N PHE A 5 20.85 10.38 17.61
CA PHE A 5 20.47 10.80 16.27
C PHE A 5 19.49 11.98 16.34
N SER A 6 19.50 12.80 15.31
CA SER A 6 18.48 13.84 15.17
C SER A 6 17.11 13.22 14.87
N ILE A 7 17.04 12.21 14.00
CA ILE A 7 15.80 11.58 13.56
C ILE A 7 15.91 10.07 13.70
N ALA A 8 14.93 9.46 14.38
CA ALA A 8 14.72 8.00 14.36
C ALA A 8 13.41 7.65 13.64
N ILE A 9 13.48 6.64 12.78
CA ILE A 9 12.33 6.11 12.02
C ILE A 9 12.13 4.67 12.42
N ILE A 10 10.94 4.31 12.93
CA ILE A 10 10.59 2.94 13.31
C ILE A 10 9.77 2.31 12.18
N GLY A 11 10.30 1.23 11.58
CA GLY A 11 9.70 0.47 10.49
C GLY A 11 10.40 0.68 9.16
N GLY A 12 10.87 -0.41 8.57
CA GLY A 12 11.56 -0.47 7.27
C GLY A 12 10.65 -0.91 6.13
N GLY A 13 9.35 -0.65 6.25
CA GLY A 13 8.38 -0.75 5.15
C GLY A 13 8.53 0.40 4.16
N VAL A 14 7.68 0.42 3.14
CA VAL A 14 7.71 1.45 2.09
C VAL A 14 7.60 2.88 2.65
N LEU A 15 6.80 3.09 3.69
CA LEU A 15 6.60 4.42 4.28
C LEU A 15 7.83 4.89 5.04
N GLY A 16 8.42 4.06 5.90
CA GLY A 16 9.65 4.41 6.61
C GLY A 16 10.81 4.68 5.66
N LEU A 17 10.96 3.85 4.63
CA LEU A 17 11.97 4.06 3.59
C LEU A 17 11.73 5.33 2.75
N ALA A 18 10.47 5.65 2.41
CA ALA A 18 10.13 6.88 1.68
C ALA A 18 10.38 8.13 2.54
N VAL A 19 10.09 8.07 3.84
CA VAL A 19 10.43 9.14 4.80
C VAL A 19 11.94 9.31 4.90
N ALA A 20 12.70 8.22 5.13
CA ALA A 20 14.16 8.25 5.19
C ALA A 20 14.77 8.83 3.90
N TYR A 21 14.32 8.32 2.72
CA TYR A 21 14.73 8.83 1.42
C TYR A 21 14.49 10.33 1.29
N THR A 22 13.33 10.81 1.73
CA THR A 22 12.97 12.23 1.62
C THR A 22 13.87 13.11 2.48
N PHE A 23 14.10 12.76 3.75
CA PHE A 23 14.99 13.51 4.63
C PHE A 23 16.43 13.51 4.12
N LEU A 24 16.95 12.36 3.71
CA LEU A 24 18.31 12.24 3.14
C LEU A 24 18.47 13.06 1.86
N ASN A 25 17.46 13.07 0.99
CA ASN A 25 17.46 13.88 -0.23
C ASN A 25 17.39 15.40 0.05
N ARG A 26 16.91 15.81 1.22
CA ARG A 26 16.93 17.20 1.71
C ARG A 26 18.24 17.57 2.44
N GLY A 27 19.19 16.65 2.54
CA GLY A 27 20.48 16.86 3.17
C GLY A 27 20.56 16.53 4.67
N PHE A 28 19.48 16.03 5.28
CA PHE A 28 19.56 15.50 6.65
C PHE A 28 20.33 14.18 6.64
N LYS A 29 21.41 14.08 7.40
CA LYS A 29 22.30 12.90 7.41
C LYS A 29 22.28 12.12 8.73
N ASP A 30 21.90 12.77 9.80
CA ASP A 30 21.88 12.19 11.15
C ASP A 30 20.53 11.50 11.42
N ILE A 31 20.32 10.38 10.71
CA ILE A 31 19.08 9.61 10.70
C ILE A 31 19.38 8.14 11.01
N VAL A 32 18.54 7.51 11.81
CA VAL A 32 18.51 6.06 11.97
C VAL A 32 17.14 5.51 11.58
N LEU A 33 17.12 4.37 10.89
CA LEU A 33 15.90 3.61 10.63
C LEU A 33 16.05 2.22 11.24
N LEU A 34 15.03 1.80 12.00
CA LEU A 34 15.01 0.52 12.72
C LEU A 34 13.91 -0.38 12.14
N GLU A 35 14.29 -1.54 11.59
CA GLU A 35 13.40 -2.57 11.09
C GLU A 35 13.52 -3.83 11.94
N LYS A 36 12.39 -4.37 12.41
CA LYS A 36 12.37 -5.58 13.25
C LYS A 36 12.74 -6.86 12.51
N ASN A 37 12.42 -6.92 11.22
CA ASN A 37 12.67 -8.09 10.37
C ASN A 37 14.10 -8.07 9.80
N ASP A 38 14.53 -9.21 9.27
CA ASP A 38 15.83 -9.39 8.61
C ASP A 38 15.93 -8.75 7.22
N GLY A 39 14.83 -8.15 6.73
CA GLY A 39 14.75 -7.49 5.44
C GLY A 39 13.75 -6.34 5.48
N PHE A 40 13.87 -5.43 4.52
CA PHE A 40 12.96 -4.31 4.37
C PHE A 40 11.73 -4.71 3.58
N GLY A 41 10.54 -4.18 3.98
CA GLY A 41 9.29 -4.34 3.25
C GLY A 41 8.71 -5.75 3.23
N LEU A 42 9.03 -6.59 4.20
CA LEU A 42 8.64 -8.01 4.22
C LEU A 42 7.16 -8.26 4.61
N GLU A 43 6.45 -7.25 5.10
CA GLU A 43 5.03 -7.37 5.50
C GLU A 43 4.10 -6.72 4.47
N GLN A 44 3.24 -5.76 4.84
CA GLN A 44 2.28 -5.10 3.94
C GLN A 44 2.91 -4.61 2.62
N SER A 45 4.12 -4.06 2.69
CA SER A 45 4.83 -3.51 1.53
C SER A 45 5.25 -4.57 0.51
N GLY A 46 5.43 -5.83 0.93
CA GLY A 46 5.79 -6.96 0.07
C GLY A 46 4.61 -7.85 -0.33
N SER A 47 3.47 -7.72 0.35
CA SER A 47 2.31 -8.60 0.17
C SER A 47 1.10 -7.80 -0.33
N ASN A 48 1.15 -7.36 -1.59
CA ASN A 48 0.13 -6.55 -2.23
C ASN A 48 -0.01 -6.89 -3.72
N SER A 49 -0.96 -6.25 -4.41
CA SER A 49 -1.21 -6.49 -5.84
C SER A 49 -0.35 -5.66 -6.80
N GLY A 50 0.49 -4.75 -6.31
CA GLY A 50 1.35 -3.91 -7.16
C GLY A 50 0.59 -2.90 -8.03
N VAL A 51 -0.58 -2.45 -7.59
CA VAL A 51 -1.39 -1.47 -8.31
C VAL A 51 -0.89 -0.05 -8.05
N ILE A 52 -0.72 0.74 -9.10
CA ILE A 52 -0.60 2.19 -9.03
C ILE A 52 -2.03 2.76 -9.08
N HIS A 53 -2.48 3.29 -7.96
CA HIS A 53 -3.80 3.91 -7.83
C HIS A 53 -3.77 5.34 -8.38
N ALA A 54 -4.90 5.80 -8.94
CA ALA A 54 -4.98 7.16 -9.49
C ALA A 54 -5.59 8.20 -8.52
N GLY A 55 -6.22 7.76 -7.42
CA GLY A 55 -6.85 8.67 -6.45
C GLY A 55 -8.32 9.00 -6.73
N PHE A 56 -8.95 8.37 -7.73
CA PHE A 56 -10.33 8.64 -8.16
C PHE A 56 -11.42 8.18 -7.19
N LEU A 57 -11.09 7.26 -6.27
CA LEU A 57 -12.05 6.56 -5.39
C LEU A 57 -12.21 7.27 -4.03
N TYR A 58 -11.28 8.13 -3.64
CA TYR A 58 -11.21 8.71 -2.31
C TYR A 58 -11.95 10.04 -2.23
N ASP A 59 -12.57 10.32 -1.09
CA ASP A 59 -13.35 11.53 -0.88
C ASP A 59 -12.48 12.79 -1.07
N THR A 60 -13.04 13.74 -1.82
CA THR A 60 -12.34 14.99 -2.15
C THR A 60 -11.95 15.76 -0.89
N GLY A 61 -10.71 16.19 -0.82
CA GLY A 61 -10.18 16.96 0.30
C GLY A 61 -9.48 16.12 1.36
N THR A 62 -9.62 14.78 1.36
CA THR A 62 -8.90 13.86 2.25
C THR A 62 -7.41 13.81 1.93
N LEU A 63 -6.61 13.39 2.90
CA LEU A 63 -5.19 13.10 2.67
C LEU A 63 -5.00 11.94 1.68
N MET A 64 -5.86 10.92 1.75
CA MET A 64 -5.84 9.82 0.79
C MET A 64 -5.95 10.32 -0.65
N ALA A 65 -6.96 11.18 -0.94
CA ALA A 65 -7.14 11.72 -2.28
C ALA A 65 -5.93 12.53 -2.74
N LYS A 66 -5.49 13.51 -1.94
CA LYS A 66 -4.38 14.41 -2.27
C LYS A 66 -3.07 13.67 -2.46
N LEU A 67 -2.70 12.84 -1.47
CA LEU A 67 -1.40 12.16 -1.47
C LEU A 67 -1.37 11.00 -2.46
N CYS A 68 -2.51 10.41 -2.82
CA CYS A 68 -2.57 9.40 -3.87
C CYS A 68 -2.36 10.02 -5.26
N VAL A 69 -3.03 11.13 -5.56
CA VAL A 69 -2.85 11.83 -6.85
C VAL A 69 -1.40 12.29 -7.02
N GLU A 70 -0.84 13.02 -6.05
CA GLU A 70 0.58 13.42 -6.06
C GLU A 70 1.51 12.20 -6.11
N GLY A 71 1.21 11.18 -5.31
CA GLY A 71 2.01 9.96 -5.21
C GLY A 71 2.06 9.17 -6.50
N THR A 72 0.98 9.16 -7.29
CA THR A 72 0.92 8.50 -8.60
C THR A 72 1.99 9.06 -9.55
N GLU A 73 2.05 10.37 -9.68
CA GLU A 73 3.03 11.04 -10.53
C GLU A 73 4.47 10.80 -10.04
N LEU A 74 4.69 10.95 -8.74
CA LEU A 74 6.00 10.72 -8.13
C LEU A 74 6.46 9.27 -8.28
N LEU A 75 5.55 8.32 -8.15
CA LEU A 75 5.86 6.89 -8.27
C LEU A 75 6.23 6.52 -9.70
N TYR A 76 5.49 6.96 -10.72
CA TYR A 76 5.87 6.75 -12.12
C TYR A 76 7.24 7.35 -12.43
N ALA A 77 7.47 8.60 -12.06
CA ALA A 77 8.76 9.26 -12.27
C ALA A 77 9.91 8.56 -11.54
N PHE A 78 9.67 8.07 -10.33
CA PHE A 78 10.67 7.32 -9.57
C PHE A 78 10.96 5.95 -10.21
N CYS A 79 9.92 5.24 -10.64
CA CYS A 79 10.06 3.94 -11.30
C CYS A 79 10.85 4.07 -12.60
N GLU A 80 10.51 5.02 -13.45
CA GLU A 80 11.22 5.29 -14.71
C GLU A 80 12.70 5.62 -14.48
N LYS A 81 12.96 6.58 -13.57
CA LYS A 81 14.33 7.02 -13.25
C LYS A 81 15.21 5.90 -12.70
N ASN A 82 14.63 4.91 -12.03
CA ASN A 82 15.37 3.86 -11.31
C ASN A 82 15.25 2.47 -11.96
N GLY A 83 14.65 2.36 -13.17
CA GLY A 83 14.51 1.10 -13.89
C GLY A 83 13.64 0.07 -13.15
N ILE A 84 12.64 0.53 -12.39
CA ILE A 84 11.71 -0.36 -11.69
C ILE A 84 10.65 -0.81 -12.71
N PRO A 85 10.38 -2.12 -12.82
CA PRO A 85 9.34 -2.61 -13.71
C PRO A 85 7.98 -1.97 -13.36
N HIS A 86 7.40 -1.23 -14.29
CA HIS A 86 6.10 -0.57 -14.14
C HIS A 86 5.45 -0.35 -15.49
N LYS A 87 4.13 -0.21 -15.50
CA LYS A 87 3.38 0.09 -16.71
C LYS A 87 2.11 0.87 -16.36
N GLN A 88 1.88 1.97 -17.06
CA GLN A 88 0.61 2.69 -17.02
C GLN A 88 -0.40 1.96 -17.90
N THR A 89 -1.04 0.94 -17.34
CA THR A 89 -1.98 0.06 -18.04
C THR A 89 -3.37 0.66 -18.14
N GLY A 90 -3.68 1.64 -17.31
CA GLY A 90 -5.04 2.06 -17.02
C GLY A 90 -5.78 1.09 -16.10
N LYS A 91 -7.03 1.43 -15.80
CA LYS A 91 -7.95 0.62 -15.00
C LYS A 91 -9.35 0.72 -15.59
N LEU A 92 -10.08 -0.39 -15.55
CA LEU A 92 -11.51 -0.45 -15.81
C LEU A 92 -12.24 -0.81 -14.51
N MET A 93 -13.17 0.04 -14.06
CA MET A 93 -14.15 -0.34 -13.05
C MET A 93 -15.42 -0.76 -13.80
N VAL A 94 -15.74 -2.05 -13.76
CA VAL A 94 -16.72 -2.67 -14.66
C VAL A 94 -18.10 -2.80 -14.03
N ALA A 95 -19.13 -2.46 -14.79
CA ALA A 95 -20.53 -2.65 -14.48
C ALA A 95 -21.13 -3.76 -15.34
N THR A 96 -21.76 -4.76 -14.72
CA THR A 96 -22.43 -5.88 -15.39
C THR A 96 -23.93 -5.69 -15.53
N ASN A 97 -24.51 -4.75 -14.81
CA ASN A 97 -25.94 -4.43 -14.81
C ASN A 97 -26.21 -2.92 -14.73
N GLU A 98 -27.51 -2.53 -14.78
CA GLU A 98 -27.91 -1.11 -14.79
C GLU A 98 -27.70 -0.39 -13.47
N GLU A 99 -27.80 -1.09 -12.38
CA GLU A 99 -27.59 -0.53 -11.05
C GLU A 99 -26.13 -0.13 -10.86
N GLN A 100 -25.22 -1.04 -11.18
CA GLN A 100 -23.78 -0.79 -11.15
C GLN A 100 -23.38 0.33 -12.14
N GLU A 101 -23.99 0.39 -13.33
CA GLU A 101 -23.72 1.45 -14.30
C GLU A 101 -24.08 2.85 -13.76
N LYS A 102 -25.19 2.97 -13.03
CA LYS A 102 -25.57 4.25 -12.38
C LYS A 102 -24.55 4.69 -11.34
N GLU A 103 -23.99 3.74 -10.57
CA GLU A 103 -22.96 4.03 -9.56
C GLU A 103 -21.67 4.60 -10.18
N LEU A 104 -21.32 4.23 -11.41
CA LEU A 104 -20.13 4.75 -12.07
C LEU A 104 -20.12 6.28 -12.19
N GLN A 105 -21.28 6.94 -12.31
CA GLN A 105 -21.39 8.41 -12.41
C GLN A 105 -20.83 9.11 -11.17
N LYS A 106 -21.01 8.53 -10.00
CA LYS A 106 -20.44 9.04 -8.74
C LYS A 106 -18.91 9.12 -8.83
N TYR A 107 -18.29 8.10 -9.38
CA TYR A 107 -16.82 8.01 -9.46
C TYR A 107 -16.23 8.93 -10.56
N VAL A 108 -16.95 9.19 -11.65
CA VAL A 108 -16.55 10.23 -12.62
C VAL A 108 -16.44 11.59 -11.91
N LYS A 109 -17.49 11.98 -11.20
CA LYS A 109 -17.52 13.27 -10.50
C LYS A 109 -16.47 13.38 -9.41
N LEU A 110 -16.22 12.27 -8.69
CA LEU A 110 -15.18 12.22 -7.66
C LEU A 110 -13.78 12.36 -8.27
N ALA A 111 -13.52 11.68 -9.39
CA ALA A 111 -12.27 11.79 -10.13
C ALA A 111 -12.00 13.23 -10.61
N GLU A 112 -13.00 13.88 -11.21
CA GLU A 112 -12.91 15.28 -11.65
C GLU A 112 -12.57 16.21 -10.47
N ASN A 113 -13.29 16.07 -9.35
CA ASN A 113 -13.05 16.86 -8.14
C ASN A 113 -11.65 16.64 -7.55
N ASN A 114 -11.08 15.46 -7.73
CA ASN A 114 -9.71 15.12 -7.31
C ASN A 114 -8.66 15.54 -8.35
N GLY A 115 -9.07 16.17 -9.46
CA GLY A 115 -8.16 16.71 -10.48
C GLY A 115 -7.71 15.72 -11.55
N LEU A 116 -8.31 14.52 -11.62
CA LEU A 116 -7.96 13.54 -12.66
C LEU A 116 -8.57 13.96 -14.01
N GLN A 117 -7.79 13.75 -15.07
CA GLN A 117 -8.22 14.03 -16.44
C GLN A 117 -8.62 12.72 -17.15
N ASP A 118 -9.50 12.84 -18.14
CA ASP A 118 -9.89 11.76 -19.05
C ASP A 118 -10.52 10.51 -18.39
N VAL A 119 -10.98 10.63 -17.15
CA VAL A 119 -11.76 9.58 -16.49
C VAL A 119 -13.20 9.64 -17.01
N ARG A 120 -13.66 8.59 -17.67
CA ARG A 120 -14.97 8.58 -18.33
C ARG A 120 -15.63 7.21 -18.35
N ILE A 121 -16.93 7.18 -18.40
CA ILE A 121 -17.68 5.95 -18.64
C ILE A 121 -17.58 5.61 -20.14
N ILE A 122 -17.27 4.35 -20.42
CA ILE A 122 -17.22 3.76 -21.74
C ILE A 122 -18.25 2.64 -21.85
N SER A 123 -18.75 2.42 -23.06
CA SER A 123 -19.67 1.30 -23.34
C SER A 123 -18.98 -0.05 -23.21
N GLY A 124 -19.74 -1.14 -23.01
CA GLY A 124 -19.20 -2.50 -23.01
C GLY A 124 -18.48 -2.83 -24.31
N LYS A 125 -18.92 -2.28 -25.46
CA LYS A 125 -18.24 -2.43 -26.75
C LYS A 125 -16.86 -1.77 -26.78
N GLU A 126 -16.71 -0.61 -26.15
CA GLU A 126 -15.41 0.07 -26.02
C GLU A 126 -14.53 -0.65 -24.99
N ALA A 127 -15.10 -1.08 -23.86
CA ALA A 127 -14.37 -1.88 -22.87
C ALA A 127 -13.82 -3.17 -23.47
N LYS A 128 -14.62 -3.87 -24.30
CA LYS A 128 -14.19 -5.09 -25.02
C LYS A 128 -13.08 -4.84 -26.05
N LYS A 129 -12.96 -3.62 -26.61
CA LYS A 129 -11.82 -3.27 -27.47
C LYS A 129 -10.52 -3.12 -26.66
N LEU A 130 -10.61 -2.64 -25.42
CA LEU A 130 -9.45 -2.49 -24.52
C LEU A 130 -9.06 -3.83 -23.90
N GLU A 131 -10.06 -4.60 -23.48
CA GLU A 131 -9.91 -5.91 -22.83
C GLU A 131 -10.86 -6.93 -23.49
N PRO A 132 -10.41 -7.63 -24.54
CA PRO A 132 -11.25 -8.50 -25.37
C PRO A 132 -11.92 -9.66 -24.63
N CYS A 133 -11.35 -10.08 -23.50
CA CYS A 133 -11.88 -11.18 -22.68
C CYS A 133 -13.04 -10.76 -21.76
N LEU A 134 -13.30 -9.46 -21.61
CA LEU A 134 -14.38 -8.97 -20.73
C LEU A 134 -15.75 -8.98 -21.43
N GLU A 135 -16.76 -9.32 -20.65
CA GLU A 135 -18.17 -9.18 -20.99
C GLU A 135 -18.86 -8.29 -19.95
N VAL A 136 -19.04 -7.01 -20.29
CA VAL A 136 -19.54 -5.99 -19.38
C VAL A 136 -20.55 -5.10 -20.07
N LYS A 137 -21.48 -4.47 -19.31
CA LYS A 137 -22.43 -3.52 -19.84
C LYS A 137 -21.75 -2.16 -20.14
N SER A 138 -20.97 -1.68 -19.20
CA SER A 138 -20.18 -0.45 -19.29
C SER A 138 -18.98 -0.52 -18.32
N ALA A 139 -18.08 0.43 -18.41
CA ALA A 139 -16.96 0.55 -17.47
C ALA A 139 -16.58 2.03 -17.27
N LEU A 140 -16.07 2.36 -16.09
CA LEU A 140 -15.32 3.58 -15.88
C LEU A 140 -13.86 3.31 -16.28
N HIS A 141 -13.36 4.10 -17.22
CA HIS A 141 -11.97 4.05 -17.66
C HIS A 141 -11.14 5.10 -16.94
N ILE A 142 -10.07 4.65 -16.26
CA ILE A 142 -9.15 5.47 -15.48
C ILE A 142 -7.74 5.30 -16.07
N PRO A 143 -7.30 6.18 -16.99
CA PRO A 143 -6.05 6.00 -17.73
C PRO A 143 -4.78 6.21 -16.87
N GLN A 144 -4.87 6.93 -15.75
CA GLN A 144 -3.73 7.22 -14.87
C GLN A 144 -3.29 6.03 -14.01
N SER A 145 -4.15 5.03 -13.84
CA SER A 145 -3.82 3.84 -13.05
C SER A 145 -2.82 2.93 -13.78
N GLY A 146 -2.14 2.08 -13.04
CA GLY A 146 -1.20 1.13 -13.62
C GLY A 146 -0.77 0.05 -12.64
N VAL A 147 0.34 -0.59 -12.96
CA VAL A 147 0.96 -1.66 -12.17
C VAL A 147 2.46 -1.47 -12.08
N PHE A 148 3.07 -1.95 -11.02
CA PHE A 148 4.51 -1.91 -10.82
C PHE A 148 4.98 -3.06 -9.92
N ASP A 149 6.28 -3.32 -9.92
CA ASP A 149 6.89 -4.27 -9.00
C ASP A 149 7.21 -3.57 -7.67
N ALA A 150 6.36 -3.81 -6.67
CA ALA A 150 6.49 -3.22 -5.34
C ALA A 150 7.78 -3.66 -4.62
N SER A 151 8.25 -4.88 -4.85
CA SER A 151 9.47 -5.39 -4.22
C SER A 151 10.73 -4.71 -4.77
N PHE A 152 10.78 -4.50 -6.10
CA PHE A 152 11.84 -3.70 -6.72
C PHE A 152 11.80 -2.25 -6.24
N PHE A 153 10.61 -1.67 -6.07
CA PHE A 153 10.45 -0.31 -5.57
C PHE A 153 10.99 -0.16 -4.15
N VAL A 154 10.61 -1.04 -3.22
CA VAL A 154 11.13 -1.04 -1.83
C VAL A 154 12.65 -1.21 -1.83
N SER A 155 13.18 -2.13 -2.63
CA SER A 155 14.62 -2.34 -2.77
C SER A 155 15.34 -1.09 -3.31
N ALA A 156 14.75 -0.42 -4.31
CA ALA A 156 15.31 0.80 -4.87
C ALA A 156 15.29 1.97 -3.87
N LEU A 157 14.19 2.14 -3.13
CA LEU A 157 14.12 3.15 -2.05
C LEU A 157 15.22 2.92 -1.01
N HIS A 158 15.38 1.69 -0.54
CA HIS A 158 16.46 1.36 0.40
C HIS A 158 17.84 1.67 -0.18
N LYS A 159 18.15 1.19 -1.40
CA LYS A 159 19.44 1.44 -2.05
C LYS A 159 19.73 2.94 -2.23
N LYS A 160 18.71 3.72 -2.60
CA LYS A 160 18.86 5.17 -2.77
C LYS A 160 19.07 5.88 -1.44
N ALA A 161 18.31 5.53 -0.41
CA ALA A 161 18.49 6.07 0.94
C ALA A 161 19.89 5.73 1.48
N ALA A 162 20.32 4.46 1.39
CA ALA A 162 21.65 4.03 1.82
C ALA A 162 22.79 4.76 1.08
N ALA A 163 22.65 4.96 -0.24
CA ALA A 163 23.66 5.69 -1.02
C ALA A 163 23.78 7.17 -0.68
N MET A 164 22.75 7.77 -0.09
CA MET A 164 22.77 9.18 0.36
C MET A 164 23.16 9.34 1.82
N HIS A 165 23.16 8.27 2.59
CA HIS A 165 23.49 8.29 4.01
C HIS A 165 24.99 8.20 4.21
N ASP A 166 25.57 9.04 5.09
CA ASP A 166 27.03 9.04 5.36
C ASP A 166 27.46 7.74 6.06
N THR A 167 26.53 7.09 6.76
CA THR A 167 26.72 5.78 7.41
C THR A 167 25.56 4.85 6.99
N PRO A 168 25.65 4.15 5.84
CA PRO A 168 24.55 3.33 5.29
C PRO A 168 24.02 2.27 6.25
N ASP A 169 24.84 1.76 7.16
CA ASP A 169 24.46 0.77 8.16
C ASP A 169 23.48 1.29 9.21
N MET A 170 23.19 2.58 9.23
CA MET A 170 22.15 3.16 10.09
C MET A 170 20.72 2.92 9.57
N LEU A 171 20.54 2.34 8.40
CA LEU A 171 19.30 1.70 7.99
C LEU A 171 19.34 0.23 8.47
N MET A 172 18.97 0.02 9.73
CA MET A 172 19.24 -1.19 10.49
C MET A 172 18.10 -2.21 10.37
N LYS A 173 18.46 -3.47 10.15
CA LYS A 173 17.55 -4.63 10.15
C LYS A 173 17.72 -5.46 11.40
N ALA A 174 16.75 -6.32 11.70
CA ALA A 174 16.74 -7.17 12.88
C ALA A 174 16.82 -6.38 14.20
N CYS A 175 16.29 -5.16 14.21
CA CYS A 175 16.28 -4.21 15.32
C CYS A 175 14.84 -3.87 15.69
N LYS A 176 14.29 -4.55 16.69
CA LYS A 176 12.92 -4.35 17.18
C LYS A 176 12.90 -3.32 18.30
N VAL A 177 12.12 -2.26 18.14
CA VAL A 177 11.84 -1.32 19.25
C VAL A 177 10.83 -1.98 20.17
N VAL A 178 11.18 -2.07 21.47
CA VAL A 178 10.38 -2.74 22.49
C VAL A 178 9.96 -1.81 23.64
N GLY A 179 10.44 -0.58 23.66
CA GLY A 179 10.07 0.45 24.61
C GLY A 179 10.52 1.82 24.15
N ILE A 180 9.82 2.85 24.59
CA ILE A 180 10.12 4.25 24.31
C ILE A 180 9.96 5.03 25.61
N ASP A 181 11.03 5.65 26.07
CA ASP A 181 10.99 6.66 27.12
C ASP A 181 11.02 8.04 26.47
N SER A 182 10.23 8.97 26.99
CA SER A 182 10.19 10.34 26.52
C SER A 182 10.49 11.31 27.65
N LYS A 183 11.42 12.23 27.45
CA LYS A 183 11.79 13.23 28.43
C LYS A 183 12.25 14.52 27.73
N GLN A 184 11.62 15.65 28.07
CA GLN A 184 12.02 16.99 27.58
C GLN A 184 12.23 17.05 26.07
N GLU A 185 11.21 16.64 25.29
CA GLU A 185 11.22 16.62 23.82
C GLU A 185 12.29 15.70 23.19
N ARG A 186 12.77 14.73 23.92
CA ARG A 186 13.67 13.67 23.45
C ARG A 186 13.09 12.30 23.73
N PHE A 187 13.48 11.35 22.90
CA PHE A 187 13.06 9.97 22.99
C PHE A 187 14.26 9.07 23.19
N THR A 188 14.15 8.12 24.12
CA THR A 188 15.09 7.01 24.28
C THR A 188 14.40 5.73 23.82
N LEU A 189 14.86 5.15 22.74
CA LEU A 189 14.34 3.89 22.19
C LEU A 189 15.09 2.72 22.76
N HIS A 190 14.36 1.73 23.30
CA HIS A 190 14.90 0.45 23.75
C HIS A 190 14.80 -0.53 22.59
N VAL A 191 15.92 -1.08 22.16
CA VAL A 191 16.02 -1.90 20.95
C VAL A 191 16.52 -3.30 21.30
N GLU A 192 15.76 -4.30 20.86
CA GLU A 192 16.20 -5.70 20.85
C GLU A 192 16.79 -6.04 19.48
N GLN A 193 18.03 -6.49 19.44
CA GLN A 193 18.64 -6.98 18.23
C GLN A 193 18.47 -8.50 18.13
N SER A 194 17.83 -8.98 17.05
CA SER A 194 17.57 -10.41 16.87
C SER A 194 18.69 -11.17 16.19
N ARG A 195 19.71 -10.48 15.64
CA ARG A 195 20.92 -11.06 15.02
C ARG A 195 22.16 -10.80 15.86
N GLY A 196 23.14 -11.69 15.77
CA GLY A 196 24.39 -11.62 16.52
C GLY A 196 24.21 -12.00 17.98
N ASP A 197 24.90 -11.31 18.88
CA ASP A 197 24.91 -11.61 20.32
C ASP A 197 23.62 -11.28 21.06
N LYS A 198 22.50 -11.04 20.37
CA LYS A 198 21.18 -10.69 20.94
C LYS A 198 21.30 -9.67 22.07
N GLN A 199 21.88 -8.54 21.77
CA GLN A 199 22.09 -7.48 22.75
C GLN A 199 20.91 -6.51 22.74
N ASN A 200 20.47 -6.15 23.95
CA ASN A 200 19.58 -5.00 24.13
C ASN A 200 20.45 -3.74 24.24
N TRP A 201 20.06 -2.72 23.48
CA TRP A 201 20.75 -1.45 23.48
C TRP A 201 19.75 -0.29 23.39
N GLN A 202 20.24 0.93 23.55
CA GLN A 202 19.41 2.13 23.56
C GLN A 202 19.98 3.16 22.59
N LEU A 203 19.09 3.97 22.04
CA LEU A 203 19.44 5.17 21.30
C LEU A 203 18.54 6.35 21.69
N ASP A 204 19.10 7.54 21.65
CA ASP A 204 18.38 8.78 21.84
C ASP A 204 18.10 9.47 20.51
N CYS A 205 16.93 10.10 20.37
CA CYS A 205 16.62 10.95 19.22
C CYS A 205 15.80 12.18 19.59
N GLU A 206 15.85 13.19 18.72
CA GLU A 206 15.10 14.44 18.89
C GLU A 206 13.76 14.40 18.17
N VAL A 207 13.69 13.73 17.02
CA VAL A 207 12.48 13.52 16.22
C VAL A 207 12.23 12.03 16.09
N LEU A 208 10.99 11.63 16.30
CA LEU A 208 10.56 10.24 16.18
C LEU A 208 9.48 10.10 15.11
N ILE A 209 9.70 9.20 14.14
CA ILE A 209 8.71 8.85 13.12
C ILE A 209 8.30 7.39 13.30
N ASN A 210 7.06 7.18 13.67
CA ASN A 210 6.47 5.85 13.78
C ASN A 210 5.84 5.45 12.44
N ALA A 211 6.55 4.67 11.65
CA ALA A 211 6.13 4.08 10.38
C ALA A 211 6.06 2.54 10.45
N ALA A 212 5.73 1.99 11.63
CA ALA A 212 5.81 0.56 11.93
C ALA A 212 4.67 -0.30 11.35
N GLY A 213 3.90 0.22 10.39
CA GLY A 213 2.88 -0.54 9.64
C GLY A 213 1.86 -1.21 10.57
N LEU A 214 1.75 -2.55 10.50
CA LEU A 214 0.84 -3.35 11.33
C LEU A 214 1.02 -3.13 12.84
N TYR A 215 2.21 -2.72 13.27
CA TYR A 215 2.58 -2.50 14.67
C TYR A 215 2.65 -1.02 15.07
N SER A 216 2.27 -0.11 14.16
CA SER A 216 2.33 1.34 14.42
C SER A 216 1.50 1.77 15.63
N TRP A 217 0.36 1.11 15.84
CA TRP A 217 -0.47 1.29 17.01
C TRP A 217 0.24 0.88 18.32
N ASP A 218 0.92 -0.26 18.31
CA ASP A 218 1.62 -0.77 19.48
C ASP A 218 2.78 0.15 19.86
N ILE A 219 3.50 0.68 18.86
CA ILE A 219 4.54 1.69 19.07
C ILE A 219 3.94 2.98 19.66
N ALA A 220 2.82 3.47 19.10
CA ALA A 220 2.16 4.66 19.63
C ALA A 220 1.70 4.47 21.09
N LYS A 221 1.21 3.28 21.46
CA LYS A 221 0.81 2.95 22.85
C LYS A 221 1.97 2.92 23.83
N MET A 222 3.21 2.72 23.41
CA MET A 222 4.36 2.82 24.29
C MET A 222 4.54 4.24 24.85
N MET A 223 4.06 5.26 24.12
CA MET A 223 4.13 6.66 24.51
C MET A 223 2.81 7.15 25.11
N SER A 224 1.69 6.75 24.52
CA SER A 224 0.33 7.18 24.87
C SER A 224 -0.57 5.95 25.14
N PRO A 225 -0.55 5.36 26.34
CA PRO A 225 -1.28 4.10 26.64
C PRO A 225 -2.80 4.18 26.40
N HIS A 226 -3.39 5.38 26.47
CA HIS A 226 -4.83 5.65 26.35
C HIS A 226 -5.22 6.24 24.99
N LEU A 227 -4.63 5.74 23.91
CA LEU A 227 -5.04 6.16 22.56
C LEU A 227 -6.52 5.82 22.31
N PRO A 228 -7.34 6.78 21.82
CA PRO A 228 -8.78 6.60 21.67
C PRO A 228 -9.16 5.81 20.40
N TYR A 229 -8.22 5.12 19.79
CA TYR A 229 -8.41 4.40 18.53
C TYR A 229 -8.35 2.89 18.73
N GLU A 230 -9.06 2.14 17.92
CA GLU A 230 -9.05 0.68 17.90
C GLU A 230 -8.46 0.18 16.58
N LYS A 231 -7.46 -0.71 16.68
CA LYS A 231 -6.85 -1.32 15.49
C LYS A 231 -7.65 -2.55 15.07
N GLN A 232 -7.73 -2.75 13.76
CA GLN A 232 -8.28 -3.96 13.15
C GLN A 232 -7.31 -4.50 12.09
N TYR A 233 -7.40 -5.81 11.81
CA TYR A 233 -6.59 -6.46 10.79
C TYR A 233 -7.50 -7.21 9.81
N LEU A 234 -7.22 -7.06 8.52
CA LEU A 234 -7.82 -7.87 7.47
C LEU A 234 -6.74 -8.67 6.77
N ARG A 235 -6.99 -9.97 6.65
CA ARG A 235 -6.21 -10.85 5.81
C ARG A 235 -6.79 -10.84 4.42
N GLY A 236 -6.02 -10.37 3.43
CA GLY A 236 -6.35 -10.39 2.02
C GLY A 236 -5.73 -11.61 1.36
N GLU A 237 -6.57 -12.49 0.82
CA GLU A 237 -6.14 -13.70 0.11
C GLU A 237 -6.25 -13.49 -1.39
N TYR A 238 -5.32 -14.07 -2.13
CA TYR A 238 -5.26 -13.98 -3.58
C TYR A 238 -5.22 -15.38 -4.21
N TYR A 239 -5.90 -15.49 -5.35
CA TYR A 239 -5.68 -16.53 -6.34
C TYR A 239 -5.09 -15.91 -7.60
N GLN A 240 -4.67 -16.74 -8.56
CA GLN A 240 -4.12 -16.28 -9.82
C GLN A 240 -4.37 -17.31 -10.91
N PHE A 241 -4.29 -16.85 -12.15
CA PHE A 241 -4.32 -17.71 -13.34
C PHE A 241 -3.25 -17.25 -14.33
N ASN A 242 -2.90 -18.16 -15.27
CA ASN A 242 -1.94 -17.83 -16.31
C ASN A 242 -2.66 -17.34 -17.56
N ARG A 243 -2.07 -16.32 -18.19
CA ARG A 243 -2.50 -15.83 -19.50
C ARG A 243 -2.40 -16.91 -20.56
N ARG A 244 -3.38 -16.94 -21.46
CA ARG A 244 -3.40 -17.71 -22.68
C ARG A 244 -4.12 -16.91 -23.78
N ASP A 245 -4.13 -17.37 -25.03
CA ASP A 245 -4.65 -16.59 -26.17
C ASP A 245 -6.12 -16.18 -26.04
N ASP A 246 -6.93 -17.02 -25.39
CA ASP A 246 -8.37 -16.80 -25.14
C ASP A 246 -8.68 -16.26 -23.75
N LEU A 247 -7.68 -16.05 -22.91
CA LEU A 247 -7.82 -15.57 -21.54
C LEU A 247 -6.62 -14.71 -21.12
N PHE A 248 -6.77 -13.41 -21.21
CA PHE A 248 -5.74 -12.45 -20.78
C PHE A 248 -6.38 -11.16 -20.31
N ILE A 249 -5.65 -10.45 -19.44
CA ILE A 249 -5.98 -9.13 -18.94
C ILE A 249 -4.72 -8.27 -19.00
N ASN A 250 -4.81 -7.06 -19.53
CA ASN A 250 -3.71 -6.11 -19.67
C ASN A 250 -3.85 -4.91 -18.72
N MET A 251 -5.09 -4.56 -18.36
CA MET A 251 -5.43 -3.45 -17.46
C MET A 251 -5.82 -3.99 -16.08
N ASN A 252 -5.79 -3.12 -15.08
CA ASN A 252 -6.47 -3.44 -13.81
C ASN A 252 -7.99 -3.48 -14.05
N VAL A 253 -8.68 -4.55 -13.62
CA VAL A 253 -10.15 -4.67 -13.75
C VAL A 253 -10.76 -4.85 -12.37
N TYR A 254 -11.60 -3.91 -11.97
CA TYR A 254 -12.28 -3.88 -10.68
C TYR A 254 -13.79 -3.96 -10.89
N PRO A 255 -14.55 -4.73 -10.12
CA PRO A 255 -16.00 -4.57 -10.10
C PRO A 255 -16.37 -3.22 -9.49
N VAL A 256 -17.60 -2.77 -9.71
CA VAL A 256 -18.16 -1.63 -8.98
C VAL A 256 -18.24 -2.01 -7.50
N PRO A 257 -17.72 -1.18 -6.59
CA PRO A 257 -17.76 -1.46 -5.16
C PRO A 257 -19.19 -1.60 -4.63
N ILE A 258 -19.38 -2.48 -3.66
CA ILE A 258 -20.67 -2.71 -2.99
C ILE A 258 -20.58 -2.20 -1.56
N LEU A 259 -21.55 -1.40 -1.13
CA LEU A 259 -21.68 -1.01 0.27
C LEU A 259 -22.21 -2.20 1.07
N VAL A 260 -21.37 -2.75 1.94
CA VAL A 260 -21.74 -3.82 2.86
C VAL A 260 -22.13 -3.19 4.20
N VAL A 261 -23.35 -3.50 4.67
CA VAL A 261 -23.84 -3.07 5.98
C VAL A 261 -23.69 -4.25 6.95
N LEU A 262 -22.96 -4.03 8.03
CA LEU A 262 -22.72 -5.01 9.08
C LEU A 262 -23.92 -5.09 10.05
N PRO A 263 -24.08 -6.21 10.77
CA PRO A 263 -25.17 -6.40 11.74
C PRO A 263 -25.17 -5.37 12.90
N ASP A 264 -24.02 -4.80 13.24
CA ASP A 264 -23.85 -3.75 14.25
C ASP A 264 -24.17 -2.33 13.75
N GLY A 265 -24.59 -2.20 12.46
CA GLY A 265 -24.87 -0.94 11.79
C GLY A 265 -23.63 -0.27 11.18
N GLY A 266 -22.44 -0.84 11.37
CA GLY A 266 -21.24 -0.45 10.65
C GLY A 266 -21.38 -0.72 9.14
N HIS A 267 -20.62 -0.01 8.33
CA HIS A 267 -20.61 -0.24 6.88
C HIS A 267 -19.19 -0.05 6.34
N PHE A 268 -18.88 -0.80 5.29
CA PHE A 268 -17.64 -0.63 4.55
C PHE A 268 -17.89 -0.82 3.05
N LEU A 269 -16.97 -0.28 2.25
CA LEU A 269 -17.03 -0.41 0.80
C LEU A 269 -16.22 -1.64 0.38
N ASP A 270 -16.94 -2.71 0.00
CA ASP A 270 -16.30 -3.89 -0.56
C ASP A 270 -15.92 -3.64 -2.02
N LEU A 271 -14.64 -3.59 -2.28
CA LEU A 271 -14.11 -3.38 -3.63
C LEU A 271 -14.18 -4.65 -4.50
N GLY A 272 -14.60 -5.78 -3.93
CA GLY A 272 -14.63 -7.07 -4.59
C GLY A 272 -13.26 -7.60 -5.02
N ALA A 273 -13.21 -8.86 -5.42
CA ALA A 273 -12.00 -9.42 -6.02
C ALA A 273 -11.76 -8.77 -7.38
N HIS A 274 -10.56 -8.24 -7.60
CA HIS A 274 -10.19 -7.58 -8.83
C HIS A 274 -9.08 -8.32 -9.56
N LEU A 275 -8.94 -8.04 -10.86
CA LEU A 275 -7.91 -8.62 -11.69
C LEU A 275 -6.75 -7.64 -11.81
N THR A 276 -5.54 -8.10 -11.52
CA THR A 276 -4.33 -7.28 -11.62
C THR A 276 -3.27 -8.03 -12.42
N PRO A 277 -2.89 -7.53 -13.61
CA PRO A 277 -1.75 -8.07 -14.34
C PRO A 277 -0.45 -7.75 -13.59
N LYS A 278 0.43 -8.72 -13.47
CA LYS A 278 1.77 -8.50 -12.91
C LYS A 278 2.72 -7.95 -13.97
N VAL A 279 3.72 -7.23 -13.53
CA VAL A 279 4.85 -6.80 -14.36
C VAL A 279 6.16 -7.29 -13.76
N GLY A 280 7.12 -7.50 -14.63
CA GLY A 280 8.47 -7.88 -14.24
C GLY A 280 9.43 -7.61 -15.41
N PRO A 281 10.73 -7.85 -15.24
CA PRO A 281 11.68 -7.74 -16.34
C PRO A 281 11.49 -8.90 -17.33
N ASP A 282 11.58 -8.60 -18.63
CA ASP A 282 11.75 -9.60 -19.67
C ASP A 282 13.21 -10.11 -19.70
N GLU A 283 13.53 -11.03 -20.62
CA GLU A 283 14.88 -11.57 -20.80
C GLU A 283 15.93 -10.49 -21.14
N ARG A 284 15.50 -9.33 -21.64
CA ARG A 284 16.35 -8.18 -21.98
C ARG A 284 16.39 -7.12 -20.88
N GLY A 285 15.68 -7.36 -19.76
CA GLY A 285 15.57 -6.42 -18.66
C GLY A 285 14.56 -5.29 -18.86
N ASN A 286 13.74 -5.33 -19.95
CA ASN A 286 12.66 -4.36 -20.12
C ASN A 286 11.43 -4.76 -19.34
N THR A 287 10.58 -3.80 -18.98
CA THR A 287 9.29 -4.09 -18.36
C THR A 287 8.38 -4.86 -19.29
N ALA A 288 7.94 -6.03 -18.85
CA ALA A 288 6.95 -6.85 -19.55
C ALA A 288 5.79 -7.20 -18.60
N VAL A 289 4.61 -7.44 -19.18
CA VAL A 289 3.50 -8.03 -18.44
C VAL A 289 3.79 -9.51 -18.25
N ALA A 290 3.79 -9.97 -17.01
CA ALA A 290 4.04 -11.37 -16.66
C ALA A 290 2.90 -12.28 -17.12
N LYS A 291 3.11 -13.60 -17.01
CA LYS A 291 2.07 -14.58 -17.36
C LYS A 291 0.94 -14.60 -16.34
N GLU A 292 1.24 -14.31 -15.10
CA GLU A 292 0.31 -14.40 -13.98
C GLU A 292 -0.58 -13.16 -13.90
N ILE A 293 -1.88 -13.42 -13.73
CA ILE A 293 -2.90 -12.42 -13.38
C ILE A 293 -3.38 -12.73 -11.97
N LEU A 294 -3.32 -11.77 -11.07
CA LEU A 294 -3.87 -11.90 -9.72
C LEU A 294 -5.37 -11.70 -9.73
N ILE A 295 -6.07 -12.47 -8.90
CA ILE A 295 -7.47 -12.28 -8.51
C ILE A 295 -7.51 -12.02 -7.01
N GLY A 296 -8.12 -10.93 -6.59
CA GLY A 296 -8.21 -10.56 -5.16
C GLY A 296 -7.71 -9.14 -4.91
N PRO A 297 -7.63 -8.75 -3.62
CA PRO A 297 -7.87 -9.62 -2.47
C PRO A 297 -9.34 -9.90 -2.21
N ILE A 298 -9.61 -11.02 -1.53
CA ILE A 298 -10.83 -11.21 -0.74
C ILE A 298 -10.41 -11.17 0.71
N PHE A 299 -11.12 -10.38 1.51
CA PHE A 299 -10.72 -10.08 2.88
C PHE A 299 -11.45 -10.94 3.92
N THR A 300 -10.73 -11.30 4.97
CA THR A 300 -11.25 -11.92 6.20
C THR A 300 -10.65 -11.17 7.40
N GLU A 301 -11.49 -10.80 8.37
CA GLU A 301 -11.01 -10.22 9.62
C GLU A 301 -10.20 -11.25 10.41
N VAL A 302 -9.08 -10.81 10.97
CA VAL A 302 -8.19 -11.64 11.81
C VAL A 302 -7.75 -10.87 13.04
N LEU A 303 -7.55 -11.58 14.15
CA LEU A 303 -7.08 -10.98 15.40
C LEU A 303 -5.54 -10.92 15.48
N ASN A 304 -4.86 -11.84 14.78
CA ASN A 304 -3.41 -11.93 14.78
C ASN A 304 -2.84 -11.39 13.46
N PRO A 305 -1.98 -10.34 13.47
CA PRO A 305 -1.33 -9.82 12.28
C PRO A 305 -0.31 -10.77 11.64
N GLU A 306 -0.07 -11.93 12.23
CA GLU A 306 0.80 -12.98 11.70
C GLU A 306 0.01 -14.18 11.12
N ASP A 307 -1.32 -14.09 11.03
CA ASP A 307 -2.15 -15.15 10.45
C ASP A 307 -2.24 -15.05 8.92
N TYR A 308 -1.23 -15.57 8.24
CA TYR A 308 -1.14 -15.61 6.77
C TYR A 308 -1.74 -16.90 6.15
N ARG A 309 -2.57 -17.65 6.88
CA ARG A 309 -3.16 -18.90 6.36
C ARG A 309 -4.15 -18.59 5.24
N SER A 310 -4.06 -19.30 4.12
CA SER A 310 -5.07 -19.22 3.05
C SER A 310 -6.23 -20.15 3.40
N THR A 311 -7.41 -19.58 3.60
CA THR A 311 -8.63 -20.29 4.07
C THR A 311 -9.81 -20.17 3.12
N ILE A 312 -9.80 -19.19 2.20
CA ILE A 312 -10.89 -18.96 1.26
C ILE A 312 -10.78 -19.95 0.10
N ASP A 313 -11.89 -20.61 -0.23
CA ASP A 313 -11.94 -21.56 -1.33
C ASP A 313 -11.83 -20.86 -2.70
N GLN A 314 -11.22 -21.55 -3.67
CA GLN A 314 -11.05 -21.00 -5.02
C GLN A 314 -12.37 -20.68 -5.72
N SER A 315 -13.45 -21.39 -5.40
CA SER A 315 -14.77 -21.15 -5.97
C SER A 315 -15.29 -19.74 -5.67
N VAL A 316 -14.95 -19.17 -4.51
CA VAL A 316 -15.31 -17.80 -4.14
C VAL A 316 -14.63 -16.77 -5.06
N PHE A 317 -13.35 -16.97 -5.37
CA PHE A 317 -12.63 -16.12 -6.33
C PHE A 317 -13.17 -16.27 -7.75
N TYR A 318 -13.46 -17.50 -8.17
CA TYR A 318 -14.09 -17.77 -9.46
C TYR A 318 -15.44 -17.05 -9.59
N GLN A 319 -16.32 -17.21 -8.61
CA GLN A 319 -17.65 -16.59 -8.58
C GLN A 319 -17.58 -15.06 -8.59
N SER A 320 -16.57 -14.45 -7.97
CA SER A 320 -16.39 -13.01 -7.92
C SER A 320 -16.08 -12.39 -9.28
N VAL A 321 -15.38 -13.10 -10.18
CA VAL A 321 -14.90 -12.56 -11.44
C VAL A 321 -15.53 -13.15 -12.68
N SER A 322 -16.09 -14.37 -12.61
CA SER A 322 -16.73 -15.05 -13.75
C SER A 322 -17.88 -14.26 -14.39
N PRO A 323 -18.66 -13.39 -13.69
CA PRO A 323 -19.70 -12.58 -14.31
C PRO A 323 -19.21 -11.61 -15.37
N PHE A 324 -17.97 -11.16 -15.30
CA PHE A 324 -17.37 -10.24 -16.27
C PHE A 324 -16.19 -10.84 -17.04
N LEU A 325 -15.72 -12.04 -16.66
CA LEU A 325 -14.64 -12.78 -17.32
C LEU A 325 -15.08 -14.22 -17.64
N PRO A 326 -16.02 -14.43 -18.58
CA PRO A 326 -16.66 -15.74 -18.82
C PRO A 326 -15.73 -16.81 -19.40
N SER A 327 -14.59 -16.42 -19.99
CA SER A 327 -13.57 -17.37 -20.49
C SER A 327 -12.80 -18.07 -19.37
N LEU A 328 -12.83 -17.54 -18.16
CA LEU A 328 -12.19 -18.15 -16.99
C LEU A 328 -12.97 -19.39 -16.56
N LYS A 329 -12.26 -20.45 -16.21
CA LYS A 329 -12.81 -21.65 -15.58
C LYS A 329 -12.26 -21.75 -14.16
N GLU A 330 -13.04 -22.33 -13.26
CA GLU A 330 -12.59 -22.53 -11.88
C GLU A 330 -11.28 -23.32 -11.80
N GLY A 331 -11.11 -24.34 -12.64
CA GLY A 331 -9.89 -25.13 -12.72
C GLY A 331 -8.66 -24.40 -13.29
N ASP A 332 -8.80 -23.17 -13.80
CA ASP A 332 -7.66 -22.35 -14.22
C ASP A 332 -6.96 -21.68 -13.02
N LEU A 333 -7.63 -21.65 -11.86
CA LEU A 333 -7.16 -20.93 -10.68
C LEU A 333 -6.17 -21.76 -9.86
N TYR A 334 -5.17 -21.09 -9.32
CA TYR A 334 -4.26 -21.64 -8.32
C TYR A 334 -3.95 -20.60 -7.26
N LYS A 335 -3.52 -21.05 -6.08
CA LYS A 335 -3.27 -20.17 -4.94
C LYS A 335 -2.21 -19.13 -5.26
N GLY A 336 -2.52 -17.87 -4.94
CA GLY A 336 -1.60 -16.76 -4.92
C GLY A 336 -0.95 -16.60 -3.53
N HIS A 337 -0.64 -15.36 -3.20
CA HIS A 337 -0.12 -15.00 -1.88
C HIS A 337 -1.25 -14.57 -0.93
N THR A 338 -0.88 -14.35 0.32
CA THR A 338 -1.73 -13.77 1.37
C THR A 338 -1.01 -12.56 1.97
N GLY A 339 -1.74 -11.49 2.19
CA GLY A 339 -1.24 -10.30 2.87
C GLY A 339 -2.12 -9.92 4.06
N ILE A 340 -1.57 -9.18 5.01
CA ILE A 340 -2.32 -8.60 6.13
C ILE A 340 -2.29 -7.09 5.99
N ILE A 341 -3.44 -6.45 6.10
CA ILE A 341 -3.54 -4.99 6.25
C ILE A 341 -4.02 -4.64 7.66
N GLY A 342 -3.46 -3.57 8.21
CA GLY A 342 -3.89 -3.00 9.48
C GLY A 342 -4.51 -1.63 9.24
N PHE A 343 -5.67 -1.39 9.82
CA PHE A 343 -6.37 -0.12 9.76
C PHE A 343 -6.93 0.27 11.14
N ILE A 344 -7.37 1.49 11.26
CA ILE A 344 -8.01 2.00 12.46
C ILE A 344 -9.51 2.01 12.22
N LYS A 345 -10.24 1.39 13.14
CA LYS A 345 -11.71 1.28 13.09
C LYS A 345 -12.33 2.68 12.95
N ASP A 346 -13.34 2.79 12.10
CA ASP A 346 -14.10 4.01 11.83
C ASP A 346 -13.29 5.19 11.27
N GLN A 347 -12.07 4.92 10.76
CA GLN A 347 -11.26 5.91 10.06
C GLN A 347 -11.28 5.65 8.55
N THR A 348 -11.56 6.70 7.79
CA THR A 348 -11.70 6.64 6.33
C THR A 348 -10.63 7.44 5.58
N ASP A 349 -9.65 8.02 6.29
CA ASP A 349 -8.55 8.79 5.73
C ASP A 349 -7.21 8.36 6.35
N PHE A 350 -6.10 8.77 5.76
CA PHE A 350 -4.76 8.55 6.33
C PHE A 350 -4.60 9.24 7.68
N MET A 351 -4.20 8.48 8.68
CA MET A 351 -3.91 9.01 10.00
C MET A 351 -2.41 9.32 10.14
N ILE A 352 -2.03 10.51 9.69
CA ILE A 352 -0.68 11.06 9.86
C ILE A 352 -0.77 12.11 10.97
N LEU A 353 -0.40 11.73 12.18
CA LEU A 353 -0.68 12.51 13.39
C LEU A 353 0.62 12.92 14.10
N LYS A 354 0.69 14.20 14.50
CA LYS A 354 1.62 14.60 15.56
C LYS A 354 1.11 14.06 16.89
N ASP A 355 1.98 13.48 17.71
CA ASP A 355 1.63 13.09 19.06
C ASP A 355 1.19 14.32 19.88
N GLN A 356 0.12 14.17 20.66
CA GLN A 356 -0.45 15.30 21.42
C GLN A 356 0.49 15.83 22.50
N SER A 357 1.28 14.94 23.12
CA SER A 357 2.22 15.29 24.19
C SER A 357 3.63 15.60 23.67
N TYR A 358 3.95 15.10 22.45
CA TYR A 358 5.28 15.19 21.86
C TYR A 358 5.20 15.65 20.39
N PRO A 359 5.15 16.98 20.12
CA PRO A 359 4.96 17.52 18.76
C PRO A 359 6.04 17.14 17.75
N ASN A 360 7.19 16.68 18.22
CA ASN A 360 8.31 16.14 17.43
C ASN A 360 8.23 14.62 17.20
N CYS A 361 7.09 13.99 17.57
CA CYS A 361 6.76 12.62 17.20
C CYS A 361 5.60 12.61 16.18
N ILE A 362 5.78 11.87 15.08
CA ILE A 362 4.73 11.64 14.07
C ILE A 362 4.41 10.17 14.00
N HIS A 363 3.12 9.85 14.09
CA HIS A 363 2.60 8.52 13.92
C HIS A 363 1.91 8.36 12.56
N LEU A 364 2.25 7.30 11.83
CA LEU A 364 1.57 6.84 10.62
C LEU A 364 0.73 5.61 11.02
N LEU A 365 -0.54 5.84 11.41
CA LEU A 365 -1.41 4.79 11.93
C LEU A 365 -2.38 4.30 10.85
N GLY A 366 -2.64 2.98 10.81
CA GLY A 366 -3.63 2.41 9.93
C GLY A 366 -3.40 2.71 8.44
N MET A 367 -2.14 2.77 8.03
CA MET A 367 -1.74 3.12 6.67
C MET A 367 -1.93 1.94 5.73
N GLU A 368 -3.09 1.88 5.12
CA GLU A 368 -3.47 0.87 4.13
C GLU A 368 -3.42 1.41 2.68
N SER A 369 -4.08 0.74 1.74
CA SER A 369 -4.24 1.25 0.36
C SER A 369 -4.95 2.62 0.40
N PRO A 370 -4.41 3.64 -0.30
CA PRO A 370 -3.36 3.62 -1.34
C PRO A 370 -1.95 3.99 -0.87
N ALA A 371 -1.59 3.77 0.40
CA ALA A 371 -0.33 4.24 0.99
C ALA A 371 0.93 3.81 0.22
N LEU A 372 0.93 2.65 -0.43
CA LEU A 372 2.04 2.21 -1.27
C LEU A 372 2.24 3.17 -2.47
N THR A 373 1.19 3.50 -3.21
CA THR A 373 1.22 4.49 -4.29
C THR A 373 1.59 5.88 -3.76
N ALA A 374 1.00 6.28 -2.64
CA ALA A 374 1.19 7.59 -2.02
C ALA A 374 2.51 7.75 -1.27
N SER A 375 3.33 6.69 -1.14
CA SER A 375 4.44 6.63 -0.21
C SER A 375 5.46 7.78 -0.35
N LEU A 376 5.81 8.17 -1.58
CA LEU A 376 6.72 9.29 -1.82
C LEU A 376 6.09 10.65 -1.44
N ALA A 377 4.80 10.83 -1.70
CA ALA A 377 4.06 12.02 -1.28
C ALA A 377 3.91 12.07 0.24
N ILE A 378 3.64 10.92 0.90
CA ILE A 378 3.61 10.79 2.36
C ILE A 378 4.98 11.16 2.95
N GLY A 379 6.08 10.67 2.38
CA GLY A 379 7.42 11.03 2.82
C GLY A 379 7.66 12.54 2.79
N LYS A 380 7.26 13.21 1.70
CA LYS A 380 7.32 14.67 1.56
C LYS A 380 6.43 15.39 2.58
N PHE A 381 5.21 14.89 2.79
CA PHE A 381 4.26 15.45 3.75
C PHE A 381 4.82 15.37 5.18
N VAL A 382 5.33 14.21 5.60
CA VAL A 382 5.95 14.02 6.92
C VAL A 382 7.15 14.94 7.11
N ALA A 383 8.04 15.03 6.12
CA ALA A 383 9.20 15.91 6.21
C ALA A 383 8.81 17.40 6.31
N ASN A 384 7.78 17.85 5.57
CA ASN A 384 7.24 19.21 5.68
C ASN A 384 6.59 19.50 7.04
N THR A 385 6.14 18.48 7.74
CA THR A 385 5.46 18.63 9.05
C THR A 385 6.47 18.82 10.18
N ILE A 386 7.73 18.36 9.99
CA ILE A 386 8.83 18.47 10.98
C ILE A 386 9.72 19.70 10.71
N THR A 387 9.99 20.01 9.45
CA THR A 387 10.83 21.16 9.03
C THR A 387 9.99 22.41 8.82
#